data_8aa7ab8f15a9b39568134f1d2bdb9de3
#
_entry.id   8aa7ab8f15a9b39568134f1d2bdb9de3
#
_cell.length_a   1.000
_cell.length_b   1.000
_cell.length_c   1.000
_cell.angle_alpha   90.00
_cell.angle_beta   90.00
_cell.angle_gamma   90.00
#
_symmetry.space_group_name_H-M   'P 1'
#
loop_
_entity.id
_entity.type
_entity.pdbx_description
1 polymer ?
#
loop_
_entity_poly.entity_id
_entity_poly.type
_entity_poly.pdbx_seq_one_letter_code
_entity_poly.pdbx_strand_id
1 'polypeptide(L)'
;MSDIDVRAELAHWIENVQDADLAAELADMQAKADAGDDAAMTDAFFQNLSFGTAGLRGVLGAGTNRMNIYTVGRATQGFADYLNANFDNPSVAIARDSRNNGELFVRTTAAIMAANGVTAYVYPRISPVPTLSWSVRDLGCSGGICMTASHNPAPYNGYKAYGPDGCQITSQAAAAISAAIAETDAFAGVKSMDFDEAVASGKVKWIEDAVLERYYDAVLAQSVNNLSDEQIAAAPLKLVYTPLNGTGLVPVTTVLARAGVSDVTVVPEQEQPDGNFPTCPYPNPEIREAMQKGIDLCEQVHPDLLLATDPDADRVGVACKDGDDYTLLTGNEMGVLLLDYVCRMRAERGEDLTRKVAVTTIVSSAMVDALAAEYGFELRRCLTGFKYIGDIITELADAGEADRFIFGFEESYGYLSGDHVRDKDAVNASLLICQMAQEYKLAGKNLAQAMRDLYAKHGWWLNRTVSLSYPGADGAAKMADLMAGLRANAPAELAGRKVEAVVDYQGGVNGLPSANVVEFDVEGGNKVIVRPSGTEPKIKLYMFAKDASREAADALLDELEAAGRELLA
;
A
#
# COMPACT_ATOMS: atom_id res chain seq x y z
N MET A 1 -21.49 20.17 1.42
CA MET A 1 -20.89 20.09 0.08
C MET A 1 -21.40 21.32 -0.66
N SER A 2 -20.53 22.15 -1.24
CA SER A 2 -20.99 23.20 -2.17
C SER A 2 -21.60 22.49 -3.36
N ASP A 3 -22.86 22.81 -3.72
CA ASP A 3 -23.48 22.32 -4.95
C ASP A 3 -22.68 22.89 -6.13
N ILE A 4 -21.77 22.07 -6.70
CA ILE A 4 -21.04 22.44 -7.91
C ILE A 4 -22.05 22.44 -9.06
N ASP A 5 -22.16 23.57 -9.76
CA ASP A 5 -22.89 23.61 -11.03
C ASP A 5 -22.05 22.90 -12.09
N VAL A 6 -22.34 21.61 -12.31
CA VAL A 6 -21.57 20.75 -13.21
C VAL A 6 -21.56 21.25 -14.66
N ARG A 7 -22.62 21.92 -15.10
CA ARG A 7 -22.67 22.50 -16.45
C ARG A 7 -21.82 23.76 -16.58
N ALA A 8 -21.83 24.60 -15.57
CA ALA A 8 -20.97 25.79 -15.53
C ALA A 8 -19.50 25.38 -15.46
N GLU A 9 -19.19 24.35 -14.68
CA GLU A 9 -17.81 23.81 -14.55
C GLU A 9 -17.32 23.16 -15.86
N LEU A 10 -18.17 22.38 -16.55
CA LEU A 10 -17.84 21.84 -17.86
C LEU A 10 -17.55 22.97 -18.87
N ALA A 11 -18.38 24.03 -18.93
CA ALA A 11 -18.17 25.16 -19.81
C ALA A 11 -16.85 25.88 -19.50
N HIS A 12 -16.53 26.08 -18.21
CA HIS A 12 -15.27 26.67 -17.78
C HIS A 12 -14.07 25.83 -18.24
N TRP A 13 -14.13 24.49 -18.15
CA TRP A 13 -13.08 23.61 -18.62
C TRP A 13 -12.92 23.66 -20.14
N ILE A 14 -14.00 23.66 -20.90
CA ILE A 14 -13.97 23.78 -22.38
C ILE A 14 -13.26 25.07 -22.83
N GLU A 15 -13.44 26.16 -22.10
CA GLU A 15 -12.81 27.44 -22.42
C GLU A 15 -11.32 27.49 -22.10
N ASN A 16 -10.83 26.70 -21.12
CA ASN A 16 -9.49 26.85 -20.58
C ASN A 16 -8.55 25.66 -20.89
N VAL A 17 -9.07 24.47 -21.20
CA VAL A 17 -8.27 23.29 -21.51
C VAL A 17 -7.56 23.44 -22.85
N GLN A 18 -6.23 23.25 -22.83
CA GLN A 18 -5.39 23.33 -24.04
C GLN A 18 -4.91 21.94 -24.53
N ASP A 19 -5.00 20.91 -23.70
CA ASP A 19 -4.68 19.54 -24.08
C ASP A 19 -5.74 19.01 -25.05
N ALA A 20 -5.30 18.52 -26.20
CA ALA A 20 -6.17 18.13 -27.30
C ALA A 20 -7.06 16.92 -26.98
N ASP A 21 -6.52 15.95 -26.24
CA ASP A 21 -7.24 14.71 -25.89
C ASP A 21 -8.32 15.03 -24.83
N LEU A 22 -7.97 15.80 -23.82
CA LEU A 22 -8.94 16.27 -22.82
C LEU A 22 -10.00 17.18 -23.42
N ALA A 23 -9.65 18.07 -24.36
CA ALA A 23 -10.61 18.90 -25.07
C ALA A 23 -11.60 18.08 -25.91
N ALA A 24 -11.14 16.98 -26.51
CA ALA A 24 -12.01 16.05 -27.24
C ALA A 24 -13.00 15.33 -26.31
N GLU A 25 -12.53 14.87 -25.14
CA GLU A 25 -13.40 14.28 -24.11
C GLU A 25 -14.46 15.26 -23.62
N LEU A 26 -14.08 16.52 -23.35
CA LEU A 26 -15.02 17.57 -22.92
C LEU A 26 -16.07 17.86 -23.98
N ALA A 27 -15.68 17.90 -25.25
CA ALA A 27 -16.62 18.11 -26.38
C ALA A 27 -17.62 16.95 -26.51
N ASP A 28 -17.18 15.70 -26.29
CA ASP A 28 -18.07 14.52 -26.25
C ASP A 28 -19.04 14.59 -25.07
N MET A 29 -18.56 14.97 -23.88
CA MET A 29 -19.40 15.15 -22.68
C MET A 29 -20.47 16.24 -22.94
N GLN A 30 -20.09 17.38 -23.52
CA GLN A 30 -21.02 18.44 -23.87
C GLN A 30 -22.09 17.96 -24.85
N ALA A 31 -21.69 17.26 -25.92
CA ALA A 31 -22.61 16.73 -26.91
C ALA A 31 -23.63 15.73 -26.32
N LYS A 32 -23.18 14.86 -25.40
CA LYS A 32 -24.04 13.92 -24.67
C LYS A 32 -25.02 14.66 -23.74
N ALA A 33 -24.53 15.64 -22.99
CA ALA A 33 -25.34 16.47 -22.10
C ALA A 33 -26.41 17.28 -22.88
N ASP A 34 -26.08 17.81 -24.05
CA ASP A 34 -27.01 18.50 -24.94
C ASP A 34 -28.08 17.56 -25.52
N ALA A 35 -27.75 16.28 -25.65
CA ALA A 35 -28.71 15.22 -26.03
C ALA A 35 -29.53 14.67 -24.84
N GLY A 36 -29.33 15.20 -23.63
CA GLY A 36 -30.04 14.80 -22.41
C GLY A 36 -29.39 13.67 -21.59
N ASP A 37 -28.15 13.28 -21.91
CA ASP A 37 -27.35 12.33 -21.12
C ASP A 37 -26.28 13.08 -20.33
N ASP A 38 -26.60 13.43 -19.09
CA ASP A 38 -25.73 14.17 -18.17
C ASP A 38 -24.78 13.25 -17.36
N ALA A 39 -24.84 11.94 -17.53
CA ALA A 39 -24.15 11.00 -16.63
C ALA A 39 -22.63 11.19 -16.62
N ALA A 40 -21.99 11.24 -17.78
CA ALA A 40 -20.54 11.41 -17.92
C ALA A 40 -20.06 12.76 -17.37
N MET A 41 -20.80 13.85 -17.68
CA MET A 41 -20.52 15.18 -17.16
C MET A 41 -20.64 15.22 -15.63
N THR A 42 -21.73 14.68 -15.09
CA THR A 42 -21.97 14.65 -13.65
C THR A 42 -20.85 13.89 -12.94
N ASP A 43 -20.47 12.71 -13.41
CA ASP A 43 -19.40 11.90 -12.82
C ASP A 43 -18.02 12.57 -12.88
N ALA A 44 -17.76 13.37 -13.93
CA ALA A 44 -16.49 14.09 -14.09
C ALA A 44 -16.38 15.36 -13.22
N PHE A 45 -17.53 16.00 -12.86
CA PHE A 45 -17.53 17.34 -12.26
C PHE A 45 -18.32 17.49 -10.95
N PHE A 46 -18.98 16.44 -10.41
CA PHE A 46 -19.79 16.56 -9.19
C PHE A 46 -18.98 16.95 -7.95
N GLN A 47 -17.68 16.79 -7.98
CA GLN A 47 -16.75 17.16 -6.90
C GLN A 47 -15.34 17.43 -7.44
N ASN A 48 -14.49 18.03 -6.62
CA ASN A 48 -13.05 18.06 -6.86
C ASN A 48 -12.41 16.77 -6.35
N LEU A 49 -11.40 16.27 -7.07
CA LEU A 49 -10.59 15.15 -6.59
C LEU A 49 -9.91 15.53 -5.28
N SER A 50 -10.20 14.80 -4.22
CA SER A 50 -9.69 15.08 -2.89
C SER A 50 -8.23 14.65 -2.75
N PHE A 51 -7.38 15.52 -2.19
CA PHE A 51 -6.00 15.18 -1.86
C PHE A 51 -5.90 14.18 -0.68
N GLY A 52 -6.97 13.87 -0.01
CA GLY A 52 -7.02 12.84 1.03
C GLY A 52 -5.92 12.97 2.10
N THR A 53 -5.54 11.85 2.70
CA THR A 53 -4.56 11.80 3.79
C THR A 53 -3.11 11.59 3.31
N ALA A 54 -2.90 11.29 2.03
CA ALA A 54 -1.58 10.96 1.50
C ALA A 54 -1.42 11.26 0.00
N GLY A 55 -2.37 11.96 -0.64
CA GLY A 55 -2.30 12.30 -2.06
C GLY A 55 -3.64 12.12 -2.80
N LEU A 56 -3.59 12.13 -4.14
CA LEU A 56 -4.76 11.96 -5.01
C LEU A 56 -4.86 10.52 -5.51
N ARG A 57 -6.08 10.07 -5.80
CA ARG A 57 -6.35 8.85 -6.57
C ARG A 57 -7.67 9.01 -7.32
N GLY A 58 -7.68 8.72 -8.61
CA GLY A 58 -8.88 8.83 -9.43
C GLY A 58 -8.74 8.18 -10.78
N VAL A 59 -9.84 8.14 -11.51
CA VAL A 59 -9.89 7.69 -12.90
C VAL A 59 -9.23 8.76 -13.79
N LEU A 60 -8.48 8.33 -14.80
CA LEU A 60 -7.90 9.18 -15.83
C LEU A 60 -9.01 9.83 -16.67
N GLY A 61 -8.82 11.08 -17.10
CA GLY A 61 -9.72 11.77 -18.02
C GLY A 61 -9.93 13.25 -17.68
N ALA A 62 -10.82 13.89 -18.43
CA ALA A 62 -11.16 15.30 -18.27
C ALA A 62 -12.13 15.53 -17.09
N GLY A 63 -11.91 16.59 -16.32
CA GLY A 63 -12.80 17.00 -15.22
C GLY A 63 -12.09 17.14 -13.88
N THR A 64 -12.79 17.78 -12.95
CA THR A 64 -12.28 18.07 -11.58
C THR A 64 -12.18 16.83 -10.71
N ASN A 65 -13.01 15.80 -10.97
CA ASN A 65 -13.02 14.50 -10.27
C ASN A 65 -12.22 13.44 -11.03
N ARG A 66 -11.21 13.85 -11.81
CA ARG A 66 -10.36 12.97 -12.64
C ARG A 66 -8.89 13.28 -12.44
N MET A 67 -8.06 12.27 -12.70
CA MET A 67 -6.61 12.43 -12.80
C MET A 67 -6.24 12.92 -14.20
N ASN A 68 -5.71 14.12 -14.29
CA ASN A 68 -5.22 14.77 -15.51
C ASN A 68 -4.15 15.80 -15.17
N ILE A 69 -3.54 16.43 -16.19
CA ILE A 69 -2.45 17.39 -15.99
C ILE A 69 -2.87 18.62 -15.18
N TYR A 70 -4.14 19.02 -15.19
CA TYR A 70 -4.64 20.17 -14.44
C TYR A 70 -4.86 19.84 -12.97
N THR A 71 -5.46 18.68 -12.64
CA THR A 71 -5.64 18.24 -11.25
C THR A 71 -4.32 17.87 -10.60
N VAL A 72 -3.41 17.22 -11.34
CA VAL A 72 -2.02 16.96 -10.90
C VAL A 72 -1.25 18.28 -10.73
N GLY A 73 -1.41 19.20 -11.67
CA GLY A 73 -0.77 20.53 -11.62
C GLY A 73 -1.19 21.31 -10.38
N ARG A 74 -2.49 21.35 -10.11
CA ARG A 74 -3.07 22.01 -8.94
C ARG A 74 -2.55 21.42 -7.63
N ALA A 75 -2.51 20.09 -7.54
CA ALA A 75 -1.94 19.39 -6.37
C ALA A 75 -0.45 19.68 -6.20
N THR A 76 0.29 19.69 -7.30
CA THR A 76 1.73 19.98 -7.29
C THR A 76 2.03 21.42 -6.87
N GLN A 77 1.23 22.40 -7.32
CA GLN A 77 1.36 23.80 -6.89
C GLN A 77 1.16 23.89 -5.37
N GLY A 78 0.06 23.32 -4.84
CA GLY A 78 -0.21 23.33 -3.40
C GLY A 78 0.90 22.65 -2.59
N PHE A 79 1.49 21.56 -3.11
CA PHE A 79 2.62 20.92 -2.45
C PHE A 79 3.90 21.76 -2.54
N ALA A 80 4.18 22.42 -3.68
CA ALA A 80 5.31 23.34 -3.81
C ALA A 80 5.19 24.54 -2.86
N ASP A 81 4.00 25.10 -2.70
CA ASP A 81 3.75 26.20 -1.76
C ASP A 81 4.00 25.76 -0.31
N TYR A 82 3.53 24.57 0.06
CA TYR A 82 3.81 23.97 1.37
C TYR A 82 5.32 23.79 1.60
N LEU A 83 6.04 23.24 0.62
CA LEU A 83 7.49 23.01 0.73
C LEU A 83 8.24 24.33 0.89
N ASN A 84 7.92 25.35 0.11
CA ASN A 84 8.56 26.67 0.20
C ASN A 84 8.25 27.39 1.52
N ALA A 85 7.10 27.11 2.13
CA ALA A 85 6.73 27.69 3.42
C ALA A 85 7.45 27.02 4.62
N ASN A 86 7.90 25.77 4.46
CA ASN A 86 8.40 24.96 5.59
C ASN A 86 9.88 24.57 5.47
N PHE A 87 10.52 24.74 4.31
CA PHE A 87 11.91 24.31 4.09
C PHE A 87 12.73 25.38 3.36
N ASP A 88 13.99 25.52 3.75
CA ASP A 88 14.96 26.33 3.01
C ASP A 88 15.52 25.53 1.82
N ASN A 89 15.46 26.10 0.60
CA ASN A 89 15.93 25.47 -0.64
C ASN A 89 15.33 24.05 -0.85
N PRO A 90 14.00 23.90 -0.87
CA PRO A 90 13.36 22.61 -0.89
C PRO A 90 13.70 21.80 -2.14
N SER A 91 13.67 20.49 -1.98
CA SER A 91 13.83 19.53 -3.07
C SER A 91 12.87 18.36 -2.91
N VAL A 92 12.54 17.69 -4.02
CA VAL A 92 11.67 16.52 -4.05
C VAL A 92 12.27 15.39 -4.88
N ALA A 93 12.06 14.14 -4.46
CA ALA A 93 12.27 12.97 -5.32
C ALA A 93 10.95 12.60 -6.01
N ILE A 94 11.00 12.21 -7.30
CA ILE A 94 9.82 11.88 -8.09
C ILE A 94 10.00 10.52 -8.75
N ALA A 95 9.03 9.62 -8.54
CA ALA A 95 8.97 8.29 -9.15
C ALA A 95 7.59 8.04 -9.79
N ARG A 96 7.49 6.98 -10.57
CA ARG A 96 6.23 6.47 -11.14
C ARG A 96 6.25 4.95 -11.28
N ASP A 97 5.08 4.37 -11.31
CA ASP A 97 4.88 2.99 -11.74
C ASP A 97 4.65 2.87 -13.26
N SER A 98 4.11 1.73 -13.71
CA SER A 98 3.88 1.44 -15.13
C SER A 98 2.60 2.04 -15.70
N ARG A 99 1.78 2.72 -14.91
CA ARG A 99 0.44 3.20 -15.28
C ARG A 99 0.47 4.22 -16.41
N ASN A 100 -0.64 4.21 -17.18
CA ASN A 100 -0.88 5.18 -18.25
C ASN A 100 -0.78 6.61 -17.72
N ASN A 101 -0.27 7.53 -18.54
CA ASN A 101 -0.01 8.93 -18.23
C ASN A 101 1.01 9.18 -17.09
N GLY A 102 1.65 8.14 -16.51
CA GLY A 102 2.60 8.30 -15.44
C GLY A 102 3.78 9.20 -15.81
N GLU A 103 4.35 9.05 -17.01
CA GLU A 103 5.44 9.91 -17.48
C GLU A 103 5.00 11.36 -17.70
N LEU A 104 3.84 11.56 -18.32
CA LEU A 104 3.26 12.88 -18.50
C LEU A 104 3.08 13.60 -17.16
N PHE A 105 2.55 12.92 -16.15
CA PHE A 105 2.35 13.49 -14.83
C PHE A 105 3.68 13.78 -14.11
N VAL A 106 4.69 12.93 -14.25
CA VAL A 106 6.05 13.19 -13.71
C VAL A 106 6.65 14.44 -14.34
N ARG A 107 6.61 14.59 -15.68
CA ARG A 107 7.14 15.77 -16.38
C ARG A 107 6.38 17.04 -15.97
N THR A 108 5.05 16.99 -15.90
CA THR A 108 4.22 18.10 -15.42
C THR A 108 4.59 18.51 -14.00
N THR A 109 4.69 17.55 -13.10
CA THR A 109 5.04 17.77 -11.68
C THR A 109 6.44 18.37 -11.54
N ALA A 110 7.44 17.82 -12.22
CA ALA A 110 8.81 18.31 -12.16
C ALA A 110 8.95 19.73 -12.73
N ALA A 111 8.24 20.04 -13.82
CA ALA A 111 8.20 21.38 -14.42
C ALA A 111 7.59 22.43 -13.48
N ILE A 112 6.51 22.08 -12.77
CA ILE A 112 5.85 22.94 -11.78
C ILE A 112 6.76 23.15 -10.57
N MET A 113 7.36 22.08 -10.02
CA MET A 113 8.31 22.18 -8.91
C MET A 113 9.47 23.11 -9.26
N ALA A 114 10.08 22.92 -10.44
CA ALA A 114 11.18 23.76 -10.94
C ALA A 114 10.79 25.22 -11.11
N ALA A 115 9.58 25.51 -11.61
CA ALA A 115 9.06 26.88 -11.75
C ALA A 115 8.81 27.57 -10.40
N ASN A 116 8.53 26.80 -9.36
CA ASN A 116 8.34 27.28 -7.99
C ASN A 116 9.65 27.28 -7.15
N GLY A 117 10.81 27.04 -7.77
CA GLY A 117 12.11 27.07 -7.06
C GLY A 117 12.42 25.80 -6.26
N VAL A 118 11.63 24.73 -6.41
CA VAL A 118 11.88 23.44 -5.78
C VAL A 118 12.71 22.58 -6.72
N THR A 119 13.86 22.08 -6.27
CA THR A 119 14.68 21.16 -7.07
C THR A 119 14.00 19.80 -7.15
N ALA A 120 13.81 19.28 -8.37
CA ALA A 120 13.19 17.96 -8.59
C ALA A 120 14.24 16.92 -8.99
N TYR A 121 14.39 15.84 -8.20
CA TYR A 121 15.15 14.65 -8.55
C TYR A 121 14.19 13.62 -9.13
N VAL A 122 14.36 13.21 -10.38
CA VAL A 122 13.41 12.41 -11.14
C VAL A 122 14.04 11.07 -11.53
N TYR A 123 13.34 9.97 -11.30
CA TYR A 123 13.75 8.68 -11.84
C TYR A 123 13.61 8.66 -13.37
N PRO A 124 14.66 8.25 -14.11
CA PRO A 124 14.61 8.20 -15.60
C PRO A 124 13.71 7.09 -16.13
N ARG A 125 13.31 6.15 -15.29
CA ARG A 125 12.46 4.99 -15.60
C ARG A 125 11.44 4.76 -14.48
N ILE A 126 10.50 3.83 -14.70
CA ILE A 126 9.60 3.36 -13.64
C ILE A 126 10.42 2.84 -12.44
N SER A 127 9.94 3.06 -11.25
CA SER A 127 10.63 2.67 -10.02
C SER A 127 9.65 2.36 -8.90
N PRO A 128 9.94 1.36 -8.04
CA PRO A 128 9.10 1.01 -6.91
C PRO A 128 8.89 2.14 -5.91
N VAL A 129 7.75 2.12 -5.21
CA VAL A 129 7.49 3.02 -4.08
C VAL A 129 8.60 2.99 -3.02
N PRO A 130 9.12 1.84 -2.57
CA PRO A 130 10.19 1.84 -1.59
C PRO A 130 11.47 2.53 -2.07
N THR A 131 11.78 2.50 -3.37
CA THR A 131 12.94 3.24 -3.89
C THR A 131 12.74 4.75 -3.83
N LEU A 132 11.49 5.25 -3.92
CA LEU A 132 11.18 6.65 -3.68
C LEU A 132 11.41 7.02 -2.21
N SER A 133 10.85 6.24 -1.27
CA SER A 133 11.07 6.44 0.17
C SER A 133 12.56 6.48 0.52
N TRP A 134 13.34 5.57 -0.07
CA TRP A 134 14.80 5.56 0.03
C TRP A 134 15.43 6.85 -0.51
N SER A 135 15.06 7.24 -1.75
CA SER A 135 15.68 8.41 -2.41
C SER A 135 15.40 9.73 -1.71
N VAL A 136 14.22 9.89 -1.12
CA VAL A 136 13.90 11.07 -0.30
C VAL A 136 14.93 11.20 0.83
N ARG A 137 15.24 10.12 1.51
CA ARG A 137 16.19 10.10 2.64
C ARG A 137 17.64 10.15 2.19
N ASP A 138 18.02 9.37 1.19
CA ASP A 138 19.40 9.25 0.67
C ASP A 138 19.90 10.56 0.02
N LEU A 139 18.99 11.29 -0.65
CA LEU A 139 19.30 12.57 -1.29
C LEU A 139 19.02 13.77 -0.39
N GLY A 140 18.46 13.56 0.81
CA GLY A 140 18.09 14.64 1.74
C GLY A 140 17.00 15.55 1.18
N CYS A 141 16.01 15.00 0.46
CA CYS A 141 14.91 15.76 -0.10
C CYS A 141 13.93 16.23 0.99
N SER A 142 13.28 17.37 0.76
CA SER A 142 12.22 17.90 1.63
C SER A 142 10.90 17.14 1.50
N GLY A 143 10.78 16.30 0.46
CA GLY A 143 9.62 15.45 0.23
C GLY A 143 9.78 14.56 -0.98
N GLY A 144 8.74 13.79 -1.29
CA GLY A 144 8.71 12.89 -2.44
C GLY A 144 7.33 12.77 -3.08
N ILE A 145 7.30 12.34 -4.32
CA ILE A 145 6.07 12.14 -5.08
C ILE A 145 6.16 10.84 -5.87
N CYS A 146 5.16 9.97 -5.75
CA CYS A 146 5.03 8.80 -6.61
C CYS A 146 3.73 8.85 -7.41
N MET A 147 3.85 8.78 -8.74
CA MET A 147 2.70 8.65 -9.63
C MET A 147 2.31 7.18 -9.70
N THR A 148 1.32 6.81 -8.91
CA THR A 148 0.81 5.43 -8.79
C THR A 148 -0.58 5.40 -8.20
N ALA A 149 -1.37 4.41 -8.59
CA ALA A 149 -2.60 4.01 -7.93
C ALA A 149 -2.48 2.60 -7.33
N SER A 150 -1.23 2.13 -7.04
CA SER A 150 -0.95 0.80 -6.49
C SER A 150 -1.63 -0.30 -7.34
N HIS A 151 -2.48 -1.10 -6.75
CA HIS A 151 -3.16 -2.24 -7.36
C HIS A 151 -4.53 -1.91 -8.00
N ASN A 152 -4.92 -0.64 -8.11
CA ASN A 152 -6.19 -0.28 -8.75
C ASN A 152 -6.21 -0.66 -10.26
N PRO A 153 -7.39 -0.82 -10.88
CA PRO A 153 -7.50 -1.10 -12.31
C PRO A 153 -6.82 -0.08 -13.23
N ALA A 154 -6.60 -0.46 -14.48
CA ALA A 154 -5.90 0.34 -15.51
C ALA A 154 -6.43 1.77 -15.70
N PRO A 155 -7.75 2.06 -15.60
CA PRO A 155 -8.25 3.44 -15.74
C PRO A 155 -7.81 4.40 -14.63
N TYR A 156 -7.25 3.90 -13.53
CA TYR A 156 -6.83 4.71 -12.39
C TYR A 156 -5.37 5.12 -12.46
N ASN A 157 -5.09 6.33 -11.99
CA ASN A 157 -3.75 6.75 -11.58
C ASN A 157 -3.85 7.53 -10.25
N GLY A 158 -2.72 7.92 -9.68
CA GLY A 158 -2.67 8.64 -8.41
C GLY A 158 -1.40 9.43 -8.24
N TYR A 159 -1.35 10.16 -7.15
CA TYR A 159 -0.26 11.04 -6.73
C TYR A 159 -0.06 10.81 -5.23
N LYS A 160 0.90 9.97 -4.84
CA LYS A 160 1.27 9.78 -3.43
C LYS A 160 2.32 10.82 -3.03
N ALA A 161 2.12 11.51 -1.90
CA ALA A 161 3.04 12.50 -1.36
C ALA A 161 3.75 11.98 -0.11
N TYR A 162 5.04 12.29 0.00
CA TYR A 162 5.95 11.83 1.06
C TYR A 162 6.63 13.01 1.75
N GLY A 163 6.88 12.88 3.04
CA GLY A 163 7.65 13.83 3.86
C GLY A 163 9.16 13.61 3.75
N PRO A 164 9.97 14.45 4.42
CA PRO A 164 11.43 14.39 4.38
C PRO A 164 12.02 13.13 5.02
N ASP A 165 11.26 12.45 5.86
CA ASP A 165 11.61 11.18 6.48
C ASP A 165 11.42 9.98 5.53
N GLY A 166 10.84 10.19 4.33
CA GLY A 166 10.50 9.14 3.39
C GLY A 166 9.21 8.38 3.72
N CYS A 167 8.44 8.85 4.73
CA CYS A 167 7.10 8.35 5.03
C CYS A 167 6.05 9.11 4.23
N GLN A 168 4.89 8.51 3.96
CA GLN A 168 3.75 9.27 3.44
C GLN A 168 3.40 10.40 4.41
N ILE A 169 3.05 11.58 3.86
CA ILE A 169 2.83 12.79 4.64
C ILE A 169 1.86 12.61 5.81
N THR A 170 2.14 13.32 6.92
CA THR A 170 1.28 13.35 8.10
C THR A 170 -0.08 13.98 7.80
N SER A 171 -1.07 13.73 8.67
CA SER A 171 -2.39 14.36 8.53
C SER A 171 -2.34 15.89 8.61
N GLN A 172 -1.40 16.45 9.37
CA GLN A 172 -1.21 17.89 9.47
C GLN A 172 -0.66 18.49 8.17
N ALA A 173 0.39 17.87 7.59
CA ALA A 173 0.92 18.29 6.29
C ALA A 173 -0.12 18.15 5.19
N ALA A 174 -0.86 17.02 5.14
CA ALA A 174 -1.93 16.80 4.20
C ALA A 174 -3.03 17.87 4.28
N ALA A 175 -3.42 18.28 5.49
CA ALA A 175 -4.41 19.35 5.68
C ALA A 175 -3.89 20.71 5.17
N ALA A 176 -2.63 21.06 5.44
CA ALA A 176 -2.02 22.31 4.95
C ALA A 176 -1.91 22.31 3.42
N ILE A 177 -1.48 21.20 2.81
CA ILE A 177 -1.40 21.07 1.35
C ILE A 177 -2.80 21.13 0.74
N SER A 178 -3.80 20.46 1.32
CA SER A 178 -5.19 20.50 0.84
C SER A 178 -5.77 21.92 0.88
N ALA A 179 -5.45 22.71 1.90
CA ALA A 179 -5.86 24.11 1.99
C ALA A 179 -5.24 24.94 0.86
N ALA A 180 -3.94 24.78 0.58
CA ALA A 180 -3.27 25.45 -0.52
C ALA A 180 -3.86 25.04 -1.90
N ILE A 181 -4.15 23.75 -2.10
CA ILE A 181 -4.81 23.24 -3.29
C ILE A 181 -6.19 23.88 -3.48
N ALA A 182 -6.97 24.04 -2.41
CA ALA A 182 -8.33 24.61 -2.49
C ALA A 182 -8.34 26.05 -3.00
N GLU A 183 -7.31 26.83 -2.68
CA GLU A 183 -7.15 28.22 -3.11
C GLU A 183 -6.50 28.38 -4.50
N THR A 184 -5.95 27.30 -5.06
CA THR A 184 -5.25 27.32 -6.36
C THR A 184 -6.23 27.10 -7.50
N ASP A 185 -6.34 28.06 -8.44
CA ASP A 185 -7.03 27.86 -9.70
C ASP A 185 -6.25 26.88 -10.59
N ALA A 186 -6.94 25.91 -11.18
CA ALA A 186 -6.30 24.83 -11.95
C ALA A 186 -5.62 25.31 -13.25
N PHE A 187 -6.04 26.44 -13.81
CA PHE A 187 -5.54 26.99 -15.07
C PHE A 187 -4.60 28.18 -14.84
N ALA A 188 -5.05 29.18 -14.10
CA ALA A 188 -4.31 30.44 -13.90
C ALA A 188 -3.41 30.44 -12.65
N GLY A 189 -3.68 29.55 -11.67
CA GLY A 189 -2.97 29.51 -10.40
C GLY A 189 -1.70 28.64 -10.39
N VAL A 190 -1.46 27.84 -11.44
CA VAL A 190 -0.34 26.90 -11.51
C VAL A 190 0.84 27.52 -12.28
N LYS A 191 1.98 27.66 -11.60
CA LYS A 191 3.23 28.11 -12.23
C LYS A 191 3.96 26.90 -12.81
N SER A 192 4.25 26.94 -14.11
CA SER A 192 5.01 25.90 -14.80
C SER A 192 6.09 26.50 -15.69
N MET A 193 7.06 25.69 -16.06
CA MET A 193 8.06 26.01 -17.08
C MET A 193 8.22 24.83 -18.03
N ASP A 194 8.97 25.02 -19.12
CA ASP A 194 9.30 23.89 -19.99
C ASP A 194 10.16 22.86 -19.24
N PHE A 195 9.83 21.58 -19.39
CA PHE A 195 10.54 20.50 -18.67
C PHE A 195 12.00 20.38 -19.14
N ASP A 196 12.27 20.47 -20.44
CA ASP A 196 13.60 20.29 -20.97
C ASP A 196 14.48 21.51 -20.62
N GLU A 197 13.92 22.72 -20.54
CA GLU A 197 14.58 23.91 -19.98
C GLU A 197 14.87 23.72 -18.49
N ALA A 198 13.96 23.12 -17.71
CA ALA A 198 14.17 22.81 -16.31
C ALA A 198 15.32 21.83 -16.10
N VAL A 199 15.45 20.81 -16.96
CA VAL A 199 16.59 19.87 -16.99
C VAL A 199 17.87 20.59 -17.37
N ALA A 200 17.85 21.37 -18.46
CA ALA A 200 19.03 22.10 -18.95
C ALA A 200 19.57 23.11 -17.90
N SER A 201 18.69 23.72 -17.12
CA SER A 201 19.06 24.66 -16.05
C SER A 201 19.49 23.97 -14.74
N GLY A 202 19.41 22.65 -14.64
CA GLY A 202 19.74 21.88 -13.43
C GLY A 202 18.71 21.97 -12.31
N LYS A 203 17.52 22.53 -12.55
CA LYS A 203 16.41 22.54 -11.60
C LYS A 203 15.73 21.18 -11.52
N VAL A 204 15.72 20.44 -12.63
CA VAL A 204 15.35 19.03 -12.68
C VAL A 204 16.63 18.21 -12.89
N LYS A 205 16.83 17.20 -12.07
CA LYS A 205 18.00 16.32 -12.09
C LYS A 205 17.54 14.86 -12.16
N TRP A 206 18.22 14.07 -12.94
CA TRP A 206 17.97 12.63 -12.97
C TRP A 206 18.58 11.95 -11.75
N ILE A 207 17.83 11.02 -11.15
CA ILE A 207 18.34 10.14 -10.10
C ILE A 207 19.27 9.12 -10.75
N GLU A 208 20.51 9.07 -10.28
CA GLU A 208 21.54 8.19 -10.80
C GLU A 208 21.38 6.74 -10.30
N ASP A 209 21.85 5.76 -11.09
CA ASP A 209 21.81 4.34 -10.72
C ASP A 209 22.53 4.05 -9.39
N ALA A 210 23.52 4.85 -9.02
CA ALA A 210 24.21 4.75 -7.72
C ALA A 210 23.27 4.86 -6.51
N VAL A 211 22.14 5.58 -6.63
CA VAL A 211 21.11 5.66 -5.58
C VAL A 211 20.40 4.32 -5.42
N LEU A 212 20.06 3.66 -6.54
CA LEU A 212 19.48 2.33 -6.53
C LEU A 212 20.45 1.27 -6.01
N GLU A 213 21.73 1.37 -6.35
CA GLU A 213 22.74 0.45 -5.81
C GLU A 213 22.81 0.51 -4.28
N ARG A 214 22.82 1.72 -3.71
CA ARG A 214 22.76 1.89 -2.24
C ARG A 214 21.46 1.36 -1.63
N TYR A 215 20.34 1.50 -2.33
CA TYR A 215 19.09 0.90 -1.90
C TYR A 215 19.17 -0.64 -1.88
N TYR A 216 19.72 -1.26 -2.93
CA TYR A 216 19.89 -2.73 -2.95
C TYR A 216 20.81 -3.21 -1.83
N ASP A 217 21.89 -2.49 -1.57
CA ASP A 217 22.78 -2.80 -0.45
C ASP A 217 22.06 -2.67 0.91
N ALA A 218 21.23 -1.64 1.07
CA ALA A 218 20.44 -1.44 2.27
C ALA A 218 19.38 -2.56 2.47
N VAL A 219 18.73 -3.02 1.39
CA VAL A 219 17.81 -4.16 1.44
C VAL A 219 18.55 -5.44 1.81
N LEU A 220 19.70 -5.73 1.19
CA LEU A 220 20.51 -6.90 1.50
C LEU A 220 21.01 -6.91 2.95
N ALA A 221 21.31 -5.73 3.51
CA ALA A 221 21.70 -5.58 4.91
C ALA A 221 20.60 -6.00 5.91
N GLN A 222 19.33 -6.07 5.45
CA GLN A 222 18.22 -6.56 6.29
C GLN A 222 18.14 -8.08 6.38
N SER A 223 19.01 -8.81 5.67
CA SER A 223 19.06 -10.26 5.73
C SER A 223 19.33 -10.75 7.16
N VAL A 224 18.43 -11.61 7.64
CA VAL A 224 18.58 -12.32 8.91
C VAL A 224 18.99 -13.78 8.72
N ASN A 225 19.30 -14.19 7.50
CA ASN A 225 19.64 -15.56 7.16
C ASN A 225 20.91 -16.05 7.90
N ASN A 226 20.82 -17.21 8.57
CA ASN A 226 21.92 -17.85 9.29
C ASN A 226 22.54 -19.01 8.51
N LEU A 227 22.08 -19.29 7.28
CA LEU A 227 22.57 -20.39 6.47
C LEU A 227 23.96 -20.08 5.89
N SER A 228 24.85 -21.08 5.89
CA SER A 228 26.12 -20.97 5.16
C SER A 228 25.91 -21.08 3.64
N ASP A 229 26.89 -20.65 2.86
CA ASP A 229 26.85 -20.76 1.39
C ASP A 229 26.66 -22.23 0.95
N GLU A 230 27.25 -23.20 1.67
CA GLU A 230 27.06 -24.63 1.38
C GLU A 230 25.61 -25.07 1.65
N GLN A 231 24.98 -24.56 2.68
CA GLN A 231 23.58 -24.85 2.99
C GLN A 231 22.64 -24.23 1.96
N ILE A 232 22.88 -22.99 1.56
CA ILE A 232 22.15 -22.32 0.49
C ILE A 232 22.27 -23.12 -0.81
N ALA A 233 23.48 -23.55 -1.18
CA ALA A 233 23.73 -24.36 -2.36
C ALA A 233 23.10 -25.77 -2.28
N ALA A 234 22.95 -26.34 -1.09
CA ALA A 234 22.32 -27.64 -0.89
C ALA A 234 20.77 -27.60 -1.00
N ALA A 235 20.14 -26.44 -0.84
CA ALA A 235 18.71 -26.24 -0.96
C ALA A 235 18.39 -25.10 -1.98
N PRO A 236 18.79 -25.23 -3.26
CA PRO A 236 18.52 -24.19 -4.24
C PRO A 236 17.01 -23.97 -4.35
N LEU A 237 16.60 -22.71 -4.21
CA LEU A 237 15.20 -22.32 -4.32
C LEU A 237 14.83 -22.11 -5.78
N LYS A 238 13.78 -22.76 -6.24
CA LYS A 238 13.19 -22.55 -7.56
C LYS A 238 11.96 -21.67 -7.43
N LEU A 239 11.96 -20.55 -8.13
CA LEU A 239 10.96 -19.50 -7.97
C LEU A 239 10.24 -19.22 -9.28
N VAL A 240 8.91 -19.08 -9.24
CA VAL A 240 8.15 -18.34 -10.26
C VAL A 240 7.88 -16.95 -9.72
N TYR A 241 8.11 -15.93 -10.54
CA TYR A 241 7.89 -14.54 -10.16
C TYR A 241 7.05 -13.79 -11.19
N THR A 242 6.12 -12.96 -10.72
CA THR A 242 5.42 -12.00 -11.57
C THR A 242 5.46 -10.59 -10.97
N PRO A 243 5.94 -9.58 -11.73
CA PRO A 243 5.82 -8.18 -11.36
C PRO A 243 4.42 -7.59 -11.65
N LEU A 244 3.45 -8.38 -12.11
CA LEU A 244 2.13 -7.93 -12.55
C LEU A 244 2.17 -6.71 -13.48
N ASN A 245 3.05 -6.75 -14.49
CA ASN A 245 3.32 -5.64 -15.43
C ASN A 245 3.79 -4.34 -14.74
N GLY A 246 4.32 -4.42 -13.52
CA GLY A 246 4.73 -3.29 -12.69
C GLY A 246 6.24 -3.04 -12.63
N THR A 247 6.68 -2.42 -11.54
CA THR A 247 8.05 -1.93 -11.32
C THR A 247 8.99 -2.95 -10.68
N GLY A 248 8.45 -4.06 -10.17
CA GLY A 248 9.20 -4.99 -9.31
C GLY A 248 10.25 -5.84 -10.02
N LEU A 249 10.18 -6.01 -11.37
CA LEU A 249 11.02 -6.96 -12.09
C LEU A 249 12.51 -6.81 -11.78
N VAL A 250 13.07 -5.65 -12.09
CA VAL A 250 14.52 -5.41 -11.95
C VAL A 250 14.96 -5.42 -10.47
N PRO A 251 14.30 -4.68 -9.55
CA PRO A 251 14.74 -4.65 -8.15
C PRO A 251 14.67 -6.01 -7.46
N VAL A 252 13.55 -6.73 -7.60
CA VAL A 252 13.36 -8.04 -6.96
C VAL A 252 14.36 -9.06 -7.47
N THR A 253 14.48 -9.21 -8.80
CA THR A 253 15.41 -10.19 -9.38
C THR A 253 16.88 -9.85 -9.09
N THR A 254 17.23 -8.56 -9.04
CA THR A 254 18.59 -8.11 -8.70
C THR A 254 18.94 -8.48 -7.26
N VAL A 255 18.08 -8.16 -6.30
CA VAL A 255 18.32 -8.46 -4.88
C VAL A 255 18.35 -9.97 -4.64
N LEU A 256 17.40 -10.72 -5.21
CA LEU A 256 17.36 -12.17 -5.09
C LEU A 256 18.62 -12.84 -5.68
N ALA A 257 19.08 -12.41 -6.86
CA ALA A 257 20.32 -12.93 -7.46
C ALA A 257 21.55 -12.66 -6.58
N ARG A 258 21.66 -11.46 -6.00
CA ARG A 258 22.74 -11.12 -5.05
C ARG A 258 22.67 -11.92 -3.76
N ALA A 259 21.47 -12.35 -3.36
CA ALA A 259 21.25 -13.21 -2.20
C ALA A 259 21.37 -14.72 -2.49
N GLY A 260 21.78 -15.10 -3.72
CA GLY A 260 21.99 -16.51 -4.10
C GLY A 260 20.75 -17.23 -4.63
N VAL A 261 19.63 -16.54 -4.82
CA VAL A 261 18.41 -17.07 -5.46
C VAL A 261 18.42 -16.71 -6.94
N SER A 262 18.91 -17.63 -7.79
CA SER A 262 19.12 -17.39 -9.23
C SER A 262 18.19 -18.19 -10.14
N ASP A 263 17.52 -19.25 -9.63
CA ASP A 263 16.55 -20.03 -10.44
C ASP A 263 15.17 -19.38 -10.37
N VAL A 264 15.02 -18.27 -11.10
CA VAL A 264 13.82 -17.45 -11.16
C VAL A 264 13.22 -17.52 -12.57
N THR A 265 12.02 -18.08 -12.68
CA THR A 265 11.23 -18.08 -13.92
C THR A 265 10.19 -16.96 -13.82
N VAL A 266 10.30 -15.95 -14.67
CA VAL A 266 9.34 -14.83 -14.71
C VAL A 266 8.14 -15.21 -15.58
N VAL A 267 6.93 -14.80 -15.17
CA VAL A 267 5.70 -14.98 -15.97
C VAL A 267 5.78 -14.12 -17.24
N PRO A 268 5.88 -14.72 -18.44
CA PRO A 268 6.23 -13.96 -19.66
C PRO A 268 5.20 -12.88 -20.03
N GLU A 269 3.90 -13.16 -19.82
CA GLU A 269 2.83 -12.22 -20.17
C GLU A 269 2.72 -11.02 -19.21
N GLN A 270 3.39 -11.09 -18.06
CA GLN A 270 3.34 -10.08 -17.01
C GLN A 270 4.71 -9.45 -16.73
N GLU A 271 5.75 -9.88 -17.46
CA GLU A 271 7.13 -9.42 -17.27
C GLU A 271 7.32 -7.95 -17.63
N GLN A 272 6.81 -7.56 -18.83
CA GLN A 272 7.02 -6.21 -19.33
C GLN A 272 6.03 -5.23 -18.66
N PRO A 273 6.49 -4.02 -18.30
CA PRO A 273 5.61 -2.98 -17.76
C PRO A 273 4.50 -2.61 -18.75
N ASP A 274 3.25 -2.67 -18.30
CA ASP A 274 2.09 -2.27 -19.11
C ASP A 274 0.97 -1.71 -18.21
N GLY A 275 0.66 -0.43 -18.38
CA GLY A 275 -0.38 0.26 -17.61
C GLY A 275 -1.81 -0.20 -17.91
N ASN A 276 -2.02 -1.01 -18.94
CA ASN A 276 -3.32 -1.59 -19.26
C ASN A 276 -3.59 -2.90 -18.52
N PHE A 277 -2.56 -3.53 -17.92
CA PHE A 277 -2.66 -4.80 -17.19
C PHE A 277 -3.46 -5.87 -17.96
N PRO A 278 -3.07 -6.24 -19.19
CA PRO A 278 -3.93 -6.98 -20.13
C PRO A 278 -4.33 -8.38 -19.64
N THR A 279 -3.54 -8.97 -18.75
CA THR A 279 -3.80 -10.31 -18.20
C THR A 279 -4.33 -10.29 -16.78
N CYS A 280 -4.38 -9.10 -16.15
CA CYS A 280 -4.76 -8.92 -14.76
C CYS A 280 -5.44 -7.57 -14.55
N PRO A 281 -6.75 -7.42 -14.86
CA PRO A 281 -7.48 -6.14 -14.74
C PRO A 281 -7.42 -5.51 -13.34
N TYR A 282 -7.21 -6.31 -12.31
CA TYR A 282 -6.98 -5.91 -10.92
C TYR A 282 -5.62 -6.46 -10.47
N PRO A 283 -4.50 -5.73 -10.68
CA PRO A 283 -3.15 -6.22 -10.40
C PRO A 283 -2.85 -6.21 -8.89
N ASN A 284 -3.68 -6.92 -8.13
CA ASN A 284 -3.61 -7.04 -6.68
C ASN A 284 -3.22 -8.46 -6.27
N PRO A 285 -2.01 -8.69 -5.73
CA PRO A 285 -1.54 -10.02 -5.35
C PRO A 285 -2.33 -10.66 -4.18
N GLU A 286 -3.28 -9.93 -3.57
CA GLU A 286 -4.21 -10.47 -2.57
C GLU A 286 -5.28 -11.38 -3.20
N ILE A 287 -5.56 -11.23 -4.50
CA ILE A 287 -6.62 -11.96 -5.17
C ILE A 287 -6.06 -13.08 -6.06
N ARG A 288 -6.74 -14.23 -6.03
CA ARG A 288 -6.31 -15.42 -6.76
C ARG A 288 -6.22 -15.19 -8.28
N GLU A 289 -7.14 -14.42 -8.83
CA GLU A 289 -7.20 -14.09 -10.25
C GLU A 289 -5.93 -13.35 -10.72
N ALA A 290 -5.35 -12.50 -9.90
CA ALA A 290 -4.08 -11.83 -10.21
C ALA A 290 -2.91 -12.81 -10.22
N MET A 291 -2.95 -13.82 -9.37
CA MET A 291 -1.93 -14.86 -9.25
C MET A 291 -2.06 -15.95 -10.32
N GLN A 292 -3.19 -16.03 -11.06
CA GLN A 292 -3.55 -17.20 -11.87
C GLN A 292 -2.51 -17.53 -12.94
N LYS A 293 -1.97 -16.53 -13.66
CA LYS A 293 -0.91 -16.78 -14.66
C LYS A 293 0.35 -17.36 -14.04
N GLY A 294 0.70 -16.90 -12.85
CA GLY A 294 1.80 -17.47 -12.08
C GLY A 294 1.51 -18.91 -11.63
N ILE A 295 0.30 -19.20 -11.17
CA ILE A 295 -0.14 -20.54 -10.77
C ILE A 295 -0.12 -21.51 -11.98
N ASP A 296 -0.63 -21.07 -13.15
CA ASP A 296 -0.60 -21.86 -14.39
C ASP A 296 0.84 -22.21 -14.81
N LEU A 297 1.77 -21.27 -14.62
CA LEU A 297 3.19 -21.49 -14.88
C LEU A 297 3.82 -22.44 -13.84
N CYS A 298 3.38 -22.37 -12.58
CA CYS A 298 3.85 -23.28 -11.52
C CYS A 298 3.52 -24.75 -11.83
N GLU A 299 2.40 -25.03 -12.47
CA GLU A 299 2.05 -26.40 -12.90
C GLU A 299 3.03 -26.97 -13.93
N GLN A 300 3.71 -26.11 -14.70
CA GLN A 300 4.70 -26.50 -15.71
C GLN A 300 6.12 -26.54 -15.14
N VAL A 301 6.45 -25.55 -14.32
CA VAL A 301 7.81 -25.32 -13.81
C VAL A 301 8.07 -26.09 -12.52
N HIS A 302 7.02 -26.38 -11.73
CA HIS A 302 7.09 -26.99 -10.40
C HIS A 302 8.08 -26.28 -9.47
N PRO A 303 7.87 -24.97 -9.18
CA PRO A 303 8.72 -24.21 -8.26
C PRO A 303 8.42 -24.53 -6.80
N ASP A 304 9.29 -24.08 -5.91
CA ASP A 304 9.04 -24.09 -4.47
C ASP A 304 8.05 -22.99 -4.06
N LEU A 305 8.16 -21.82 -4.72
CA LEU A 305 7.35 -20.63 -4.46
C LEU A 305 6.90 -19.94 -5.75
N LEU A 306 5.76 -19.27 -5.67
CA LEU A 306 5.35 -18.18 -6.55
C LEU A 306 5.33 -16.88 -5.75
N LEU A 307 6.01 -15.83 -6.24
CA LEU A 307 5.90 -14.46 -5.75
C LEU A 307 5.22 -13.57 -6.79
N ALA A 308 4.38 -12.64 -6.32
CA ALA A 308 3.79 -11.60 -7.15
C ALA A 308 3.88 -10.25 -6.44
N THR A 309 4.42 -9.23 -7.10
CA THR A 309 4.40 -7.85 -6.58
C THR A 309 3.34 -7.03 -7.31
N ASP A 310 2.69 -6.10 -6.59
CA ASP A 310 1.78 -5.15 -7.23
C ASP A 310 2.55 -4.11 -8.09
N PRO A 311 1.86 -3.29 -8.90
CA PRO A 311 2.53 -2.43 -9.88
C PRO A 311 3.57 -1.48 -9.33
N ASP A 312 3.41 -0.95 -8.14
CA ASP A 312 4.39 -0.06 -7.48
C ASP A 312 5.30 -0.80 -6.48
N ALA A 313 5.21 -2.16 -6.47
CA ALA A 313 6.05 -3.07 -5.72
C ALA A 313 6.21 -2.71 -4.23
N ASP A 314 5.12 -2.27 -3.62
CA ASP A 314 5.04 -2.08 -2.17
C ASP A 314 4.36 -3.28 -1.47
N ARG A 315 3.72 -4.20 -2.23
CA ARG A 315 3.09 -5.42 -1.73
C ARG A 315 3.63 -6.66 -2.44
N VAL A 316 3.67 -7.79 -1.72
CA VAL A 316 4.03 -9.09 -2.29
C VAL A 316 3.08 -10.18 -1.82
N GLY A 317 2.48 -10.88 -2.79
CA GLY A 317 1.69 -12.09 -2.59
C GLY A 317 2.53 -13.34 -2.79
N VAL A 318 2.19 -14.39 -2.08
CA VAL A 318 2.95 -15.66 -2.04
C VAL A 318 2.01 -16.84 -2.24
N ALA A 319 2.39 -17.75 -3.14
CA ALA A 319 1.83 -19.08 -3.15
C ALA A 319 2.96 -20.11 -3.00
N CYS A 320 2.71 -21.17 -2.27
CA CYS A 320 3.64 -22.28 -2.11
C CYS A 320 2.93 -23.61 -2.40
N LYS A 321 3.72 -24.61 -2.81
CA LYS A 321 3.18 -25.93 -3.06
C LYS A 321 2.66 -26.54 -1.76
N ASP A 322 1.44 -27.09 -1.78
CA ASP A 322 0.82 -27.79 -0.65
C ASP A 322 0.04 -29.00 -1.17
N GLY A 323 0.65 -30.19 -1.01
CA GLY A 323 0.18 -31.39 -1.67
C GLY A 323 0.36 -31.31 -3.19
N ASP A 324 -0.74 -31.46 -3.94
CA ASP A 324 -0.75 -31.38 -5.41
C ASP A 324 -1.02 -29.96 -5.95
N ASP A 325 -1.50 -29.04 -5.09
CA ASP A 325 -1.90 -27.68 -5.44
C ASP A 325 -0.92 -26.60 -4.95
N TYR A 326 -1.15 -25.36 -5.38
CA TYR A 326 -0.51 -24.15 -4.85
C TYR A 326 -1.49 -23.38 -3.97
N THR A 327 -1.14 -23.26 -2.68
CA THR A 327 -1.90 -22.51 -1.69
C THR A 327 -1.38 -21.08 -1.57
N LEU A 328 -2.29 -20.10 -1.69
CA LEU A 328 -1.98 -18.70 -1.41
C LEU A 328 -1.96 -18.49 0.11
N LEU A 329 -0.87 -17.89 0.60
CA LEU A 329 -0.79 -17.43 1.97
C LEU A 329 -1.39 -16.02 2.06
N THR A 330 -2.25 -15.82 3.04
CA THR A 330 -2.84 -14.49 3.30
C THR A 330 -1.77 -13.51 3.79
N GLY A 331 -2.04 -12.21 3.69
CA GLY A 331 -1.13 -11.19 4.21
C GLY A 331 -0.86 -11.33 5.71
N ASN A 332 -1.85 -11.75 6.47
CA ASN A 332 -1.68 -12.04 7.89
C ASN A 332 -0.82 -13.30 8.15
N GLU A 333 -1.03 -14.38 7.42
CA GLU A 333 -0.21 -15.60 7.56
C GLU A 333 1.24 -15.33 7.21
N MET A 334 1.48 -14.62 6.10
CA MET A 334 2.84 -14.26 5.69
C MET A 334 3.48 -13.28 6.66
N GLY A 335 2.73 -12.28 7.18
CA GLY A 335 3.22 -11.34 8.19
C GLY A 335 3.65 -12.04 9.49
N VAL A 336 2.86 -13.01 9.95
CA VAL A 336 3.17 -13.82 11.13
C VAL A 336 4.39 -14.72 10.88
N LEU A 337 4.45 -15.40 9.73
CA LEU A 337 5.61 -16.23 9.35
C LEU A 337 6.91 -15.43 9.29
N LEU A 338 6.87 -14.25 8.65
CA LEU A 338 8.02 -13.36 8.55
C LEU A 338 8.47 -12.84 9.91
N LEU A 339 7.52 -12.45 10.77
CA LEU A 339 7.84 -11.98 12.12
C LEU A 339 8.48 -13.10 12.95
N ASP A 340 7.91 -14.32 12.93
CA ASP A 340 8.50 -15.49 13.59
C ASP A 340 9.91 -15.77 13.06
N TYR A 341 10.08 -15.78 11.74
CA TYR A 341 11.37 -16.00 11.08
C TYR A 341 12.41 -14.96 11.53
N VAL A 342 12.08 -13.67 11.47
CA VAL A 342 12.98 -12.59 11.87
C VAL A 342 13.37 -12.71 13.35
N CYS A 343 12.41 -12.98 14.23
CA CYS A 343 12.66 -13.15 15.66
C CYS A 343 13.54 -14.37 15.94
N ARG A 344 13.23 -15.52 15.33
CA ARG A 344 13.96 -16.76 15.52
C ARG A 344 15.41 -16.65 15.04
N MET A 345 15.65 -16.11 13.85
CA MET A 345 17.00 -15.94 13.31
C MET A 345 17.85 -14.97 14.14
N ARG A 346 17.26 -13.89 14.65
CA ARG A 346 17.94 -12.95 15.55
C ARG A 346 18.24 -13.59 16.92
N ALA A 347 17.29 -14.32 17.49
CA ALA A 347 17.49 -15.05 18.75
C ALA A 347 18.60 -16.11 18.63
N GLU A 348 18.70 -16.84 17.52
CA GLU A 348 19.78 -17.80 17.24
C GLU A 348 21.16 -17.13 17.17
N ARG A 349 21.22 -15.85 16.74
CA ARG A 349 22.44 -15.03 16.80
C ARG A 349 22.76 -14.51 18.20
N GLY A 350 21.89 -14.78 19.19
CA GLY A 350 22.04 -14.30 20.57
C GLY A 350 21.62 -12.85 20.78
N GLU A 351 20.82 -12.28 19.86
CA GLU A 351 20.27 -10.94 20.04
C GLU A 351 19.21 -10.92 21.15
N ASP A 352 19.26 -9.89 22.00
CA ASP A 352 18.21 -9.63 22.99
C ASP A 352 17.01 -8.94 22.32
N LEU A 353 15.90 -9.66 22.24
CA LEU A 353 14.67 -9.17 21.61
C LEU A 353 13.77 -8.35 22.57
N THR A 354 14.05 -8.33 23.87
CA THR A 354 13.19 -7.65 24.86
C THR A 354 13.11 -6.13 24.67
N ARG A 355 14.09 -5.53 23.99
CA ARG A 355 14.10 -4.12 23.64
C ARG A 355 13.64 -3.84 22.20
N LYS A 356 13.42 -4.89 21.41
CA LYS A 356 13.02 -4.73 20.00
C LYS A 356 11.53 -4.43 19.90
N VAL A 357 11.14 -3.79 18.78
CA VAL A 357 9.77 -3.35 18.50
C VAL A 357 9.31 -3.95 17.19
N ALA A 358 8.18 -4.64 17.23
CA ALA A 358 7.43 -5.00 16.03
C ALA A 358 6.13 -4.18 15.97
N VAL A 359 5.71 -3.81 14.77
CA VAL A 359 4.54 -2.94 14.56
C VAL A 359 3.54 -3.59 13.60
N THR A 360 2.25 -3.55 13.96
CA THR A 360 1.19 -4.01 13.07
C THR A 360 -0.08 -3.19 13.25
N THR A 361 -1.08 -3.40 12.39
CA THR A 361 -2.33 -2.64 12.48
C THR A 361 -3.32 -3.29 13.45
N ILE A 362 -4.33 -2.52 13.87
CA ILE A 362 -5.45 -3.01 14.69
C ILE A 362 -6.27 -4.11 13.98
N VAL A 363 -6.17 -4.20 12.65
CA VAL A 363 -6.88 -5.20 11.83
C VAL A 363 -5.98 -6.33 11.33
N SER A 364 -4.75 -6.44 11.83
CA SER A 364 -3.84 -7.55 11.57
C SER A 364 -4.01 -8.69 12.58
N SER A 365 -3.47 -9.87 12.25
CA SER A 365 -3.63 -11.09 13.05
C SER A 365 -3.26 -10.91 14.52
N ALA A 366 -4.11 -11.40 15.42
CA ALA A 366 -3.83 -11.42 16.85
C ALA A 366 -2.79 -12.51 17.26
N MET A 367 -2.37 -13.40 16.37
CA MET A 367 -1.29 -14.34 16.64
C MET A 367 0.04 -13.62 16.98
N VAL A 368 0.21 -12.36 16.52
CA VAL A 368 1.39 -11.55 16.88
C VAL A 368 1.53 -11.32 18.39
N ASP A 369 0.43 -11.33 19.16
CA ASP A 369 0.48 -11.22 20.63
C ASP A 369 1.14 -12.49 21.24
N ALA A 370 0.87 -13.66 20.66
CA ALA A 370 1.50 -14.91 21.09
C ALA A 370 3.00 -14.91 20.77
N LEU A 371 3.41 -14.40 19.59
CA LEU A 371 4.81 -14.23 19.24
C LEU A 371 5.51 -13.21 20.15
N ALA A 372 4.86 -12.09 20.47
CA ALA A 372 5.41 -11.10 21.40
C ALA A 372 5.63 -11.70 22.81
N ALA A 373 4.68 -12.52 23.28
CA ALA A 373 4.83 -13.22 24.56
C ALA A 373 5.96 -14.27 24.53
N GLU A 374 6.18 -14.94 23.40
CA GLU A 374 7.23 -15.95 23.24
C GLU A 374 8.62 -15.32 23.16
N TYR A 375 8.82 -14.32 22.29
CA TYR A 375 10.13 -13.73 22.02
C TYR A 375 10.46 -12.53 22.92
N GLY A 376 9.47 -11.97 23.62
CA GLY A 376 9.63 -10.87 24.57
C GLY A 376 9.76 -9.49 23.94
N PHE A 377 9.57 -9.32 22.64
CA PHE A 377 9.62 -7.99 21.99
C PHE A 377 8.40 -7.13 22.35
N GLU A 378 8.56 -5.81 22.24
CA GLU A 378 7.47 -4.84 22.35
C GLU A 378 6.62 -4.87 21.08
N LEU A 379 5.32 -5.17 21.23
CA LEU A 379 4.35 -5.07 20.13
C LEU A 379 3.64 -3.72 20.18
N ARG A 380 3.76 -2.93 19.12
CA ARG A 380 2.95 -1.71 18.91
C ARG A 380 1.88 -1.94 17.86
N ARG A 381 0.65 -1.53 18.15
CA ARG A 381 -0.45 -1.53 17.19
C ARG A 381 -0.76 -0.11 16.76
N CYS A 382 -1.06 0.06 15.45
CA CYS A 382 -1.43 1.35 14.88
C CYS A 382 -2.74 1.23 14.07
N LEU A 383 -3.27 2.36 13.61
CA LEU A 383 -4.39 2.38 12.67
C LEU A 383 -3.96 1.80 11.31
N THR A 384 -4.93 1.41 10.49
CA THR A 384 -4.70 0.92 9.13
C THR A 384 -4.06 2.00 8.25
N GLY A 385 -2.98 1.66 7.58
CA GLY A 385 -2.19 2.52 6.72
C GLY A 385 -0.72 2.51 7.15
N PHE A 386 0.17 2.06 6.25
CA PHE A 386 1.59 1.85 6.57
C PHE A 386 2.29 3.14 7.03
N LYS A 387 1.74 4.31 6.70
CA LYS A 387 2.23 5.59 7.22
C LYS A 387 2.32 5.63 8.76
N TYR A 388 1.40 4.96 9.46
CA TYR A 388 1.46 4.90 10.93
C TYR A 388 2.57 3.97 11.43
N ILE A 389 2.91 2.93 10.65
CA ILE A 389 4.12 2.13 10.90
C ILE A 389 5.36 2.99 10.65
N GLY A 390 5.39 3.72 9.53
CA GLY A 390 6.46 4.66 9.19
C GLY A 390 6.65 5.75 10.26
N ASP A 391 5.57 6.33 10.78
CA ASP A 391 5.60 7.32 11.87
C ASP A 391 6.28 6.74 13.13
N ILE A 392 5.95 5.50 13.51
CA ILE A 392 6.58 4.82 14.67
C ILE A 392 8.08 4.57 14.42
N ILE A 393 8.45 4.20 13.19
CA ILE A 393 9.88 4.03 12.84
C ILE A 393 10.61 5.39 12.92
N THR A 394 9.98 6.47 12.45
CA THR A 394 10.53 7.84 12.54
C THR A 394 10.66 8.27 14.00
N GLU A 395 9.65 8.02 14.84
CA GLU A 395 9.71 8.27 16.29
C GLU A 395 10.91 7.58 16.95
N LEU A 396 11.12 6.29 16.65
CA LEU A 396 12.27 5.54 17.15
C LEU A 396 13.60 6.11 16.64
N ALA A 397 13.65 6.50 15.37
CA ALA A 397 14.85 7.09 14.78
C ALA A 397 15.20 8.45 15.40
N ASP A 398 14.22 9.31 15.63
CA ASP A 398 14.39 10.63 16.28
C ASP A 398 14.84 10.49 17.74
N ALA A 399 14.43 9.40 18.41
CA ALA A 399 14.92 9.05 19.75
C ALA A 399 16.32 8.41 19.75
N GLY A 400 16.95 8.18 18.59
CA GLY A 400 18.23 7.48 18.47
C GLY A 400 18.12 5.98 18.71
N GLU A 401 16.92 5.40 18.55
CA GLU A 401 16.59 4.00 18.84
C GLU A 401 16.09 3.26 17.58
N ALA A 402 16.48 3.69 16.37
CA ALA A 402 16.04 3.07 15.12
C ALA A 402 16.31 1.56 15.04
N ASP A 403 17.40 1.09 15.66
CA ASP A 403 17.79 -0.31 15.75
C ASP A 403 16.80 -1.20 16.54
N ARG A 404 15.87 -0.59 17.27
CA ARG A 404 14.81 -1.32 17.96
C ARG A 404 13.75 -1.86 17.01
N PHE A 405 13.44 -1.17 15.90
CA PHE A 405 12.48 -1.65 14.94
C PHE A 405 13.02 -2.88 14.21
N ILE A 406 12.28 -3.99 14.25
CA ILE A 406 12.70 -5.24 13.61
C ILE A 406 11.79 -5.64 12.46
N PHE A 407 10.47 -5.39 12.58
CA PHE A 407 9.50 -5.79 11.56
C PHE A 407 8.18 -5.03 11.70
N GLY A 408 7.57 -4.69 10.57
CA GLY A 408 6.22 -4.15 10.53
C GLY A 408 5.44 -4.72 9.35
N PHE A 409 4.11 -4.93 9.53
CA PHE A 409 3.27 -5.40 8.44
C PHE A 409 1.81 -4.98 8.57
N GLU A 410 1.13 -4.98 7.43
CA GLU A 410 -0.32 -4.87 7.29
C GLU A 410 -0.91 -6.16 6.72
N GLU A 411 -2.16 -6.44 7.07
CA GLU A 411 -2.93 -7.58 6.54
C GLU A 411 -3.04 -7.56 5.01
N SER A 412 -2.88 -6.38 4.41
CA SER A 412 -2.96 -6.13 2.96
C SER A 412 -1.63 -6.35 2.23
N TYR A 413 -0.86 -7.37 2.63
CA TYR A 413 0.34 -7.86 1.93
C TYR A 413 1.52 -6.87 1.90
N GLY A 414 1.53 -5.90 2.79
CA GLY A 414 2.62 -4.94 2.94
C GLY A 414 3.51 -5.25 4.13
N TYR A 415 4.82 -5.37 3.93
CA TYR A 415 5.81 -5.77 4.94
C TYR A 415 7.03 -4.88 4.87
N LEU A 416 7.72 -4.74 5.99
CA LEU A 416 9.02 -4.08 6.08
C LEU A 416 9.84 -4.67 7.23
N SER A 417 11.10 -5.00 6.98
CA SER A 417 12.10 -5.28 8.00
C SER A 417 13.21 -4.23 7.94
N GLY A 418 13.59 -3.70 9.12
CA GLY A 418 14.59 -2.63 9.20
C GLY A 418 14.04 -1.25 8.87
N ASP A 419 14.89 -0.24 9.01
CA ASP A 419 14.52 1.18 8.98
C ASP A 419 15.05 1.93 7.74
N HIS A 420 15.46 1.21 6.70
CA HIS A 420 16.05 1.79 5.50
C HIS A 420 15.04 2.64 4.71
N VAL A 421 13.76 2.26 4.71
CA VAL A 421 12.63 3.02 4.14
C VAL A 421 11.54 3.25 5.19
N ARG A 422 10.47 4.00 4.84
CA ARG A 422 9.34 4.32 5.73
C ARG A 422 7.98 3.94 5.12
N ASP A 423 8.01 3.11 4.10
CA ASP A 423 6.83 2.50 3.49
C ASP A 423 7.07 1.00 3.30
N LYS A 424 6.04 0.27 2.91
CA LYS A 424 6.10 -1.15 2.56
C LYS A 424 7.16 -1.37 1.49
N ASP A 425 7.87 -2.47 1.61
CA ASP A 425 8.95 -2.82 0.68
C ASP A 425 8.83 -4.27 0.22
N ALA A 426 8.24 -4.48 -0.97
CA ALA A 426 8.10 -5.81 -1.54
C ALA A 426 9.43 -6.42 -1.97
N VAL A 427 10.46 -5.61 -2.24
CA VAL A 427 11.81 -6.11 -2.56
C VAL A 427 12.46 -6.70 -1.31
N ASN A 428 12.39 -5.97 -0.18
CA ASN A 428 12.84 -6.46 1.13
C ASN A 428 12.06 -7.71 1.57
N ALA A 429 10.74 -7.68 1.46
CA ALA A 429 9.90 -8.82 1.81
C ALA A 429 10.19 -10.04 0.94
N SER A 430 10.37 -9.88 -0.39
CA SER A 430 10.74 -10.97 -1.30
C SER A 430 12.06 -11.63 -0.91
N LEU A 431 13.06 -10.85 -0.52
CA LEU A 431 14.33 -11.37 0.01
C LEU A 431 14.11 -12.26 1.24
N LEU A 432 13.40 -11.75 2.25
CA LEU A 432 13.15 -12.49 3.50
C LEU A 432 12.29 -13.73 3.29
N ILE A 433 11.27 -13.66 2.43
CA ILE A 433 10.41 -14.80 2.07
C ILE A 433 11.24 -15.92 1.42
N CYS A 434 12.11 -15.58 0.48
CA CYS A 434 12.98 -16.57 -0.18
C CYS A 434 13.98 -17.20 0.80
N GLN A 435 14.59 -16.40 1.67
CA GLN A 435 15.53 -16.92 2.69
C GLN A 435 14.83 -17.83 3.70
N MET A 436 13.64 -17.44 4.17
CA MET A 436 12.81 -18.26 5.04
C MET A 436 12.42 -19.59 4.36
N ALA A 437 12.03 -19.53 3.09
CA ALA A 437 11.65 -20.71 2.31
C ALA A 437 12.85 -21.68 2.12
N GLN A 438 14.06 -21.17 1.90
CA GLN A 438 15.28 -21.99 1.82
C GLN A 438 15.56 -22.73 3.14
N GLU A 439 15.42 -22.03 4.26
CA GLU A 439 15.59 -22.64 5.57
C GLU A 439 14.60 -23.78 5.82
N TYR A 440 13.30 -23.52 5.55
CA TYR A 440 12.29 -24.57 5.70
C TYR A 440 12.49 -25.72 4.71
N LYS A 441 12.94 -25.44 3.48
CA LYS A 441 13.29 -26.48 2.50
C LYS A 441 14.42 -27.40 2.99
N LEU A 442 15.45 -26.83 3.62
CA LEU A 442 16.51 -27.64 4.27
C LEU A 442 15.97 -28.51 5.39
N ALA A 443 14.96 -28.06 6.12
CA ALA A 443 14.26 -28.83 7.14
C ALA A 443 13.22 -29.81 6.56
N GLY A 444 13.12 -29.96 5.24
CA GLY A 444 12.14 -30.82 4.56
C GLY A 444 10.70 -30.31 4.64
N LYS A 445 10.49 -29.00 4.81
CA LYS A 445 9.20 -28.34 4.94
C LYS A 445 9.02 -27.27 3.86
N ASN A 446 7.77 -26.84 3.67
CA ASN A 446 7.42 -25.65 2.90
C ASN A 446 6.71 -24.60 3.80
N LEU A 447 6.39 -23.43 3.25
CA LEU A 447 5.78 -22.35 4.03
C LEU A 447 4.37 -22.70 4.54
N ALA A 448 3.57 -23.48 3.79
CA ALA A 448 2.27 -23.93 4.27
C ALA A 448 2.38 -24.87 5.48
N GLN A 449 3.38 -25.75 5.49
CA GLN A 449 3.66 -26.61 6.65
C GLN A 449 4.18 -25.79 7.84
N ALA A 450 5.07 -24.82 7.59
CA ALA A 450 5.54 -23.90 8.62
C ALA A 450 4.39 -23.12 9.28
N MET A 451 3.42 -22.65 8.48
CA MET A 451 2.24 -21.97 9.02
C MET A 451 1.36 -22.92 9.86
N ARG A 452 1.18 -24.17 9.42
CA ARG A 452 0.48 -25.18 10.23
C ARG A 452 1.19 -25.48 11.56
N ASP A 453 2.52 -25.47 11.57
CA ASP A 453 3.28 -25.65 12.82
C ASP A 453 3.06 -24.48 13.79
N LEU A 454 3.01 -23.24 13.29
CA LEU A 454 2.66 -22.07 14.11
C LEU A 454 1.22 -22.15 14.65
N TYR A 455 0.27 -22.56 13.82
CA TYR A 455 -1.11 -22.80 14.27
C TYR A 455 -1.18 -23.91 15.33
N ALA A 456 -0.47 -25.01 15.15
CA ALA A 456 -0.42 -26.10 16.13
C ALA A 456 0.18 -25.65 17.48
N LYS A 457 1.13 -24.71 17.44
CA LYS A 457 1.79 -24.17 18.63
C LYS A 457 0.96 -23.12 19.37
N HIS A 458 0.30 -22.21 18.65
CA HIS A 458 -0.35 -21.02 19.20
C HIS A 458 -1.89 -21.05 19.14
N GLY A 459 -2.48 -22.05 18.49
CA GLY A 459 -3.90 -22.13 18.17
C GLY A 459 -4.20 -21.57 16.77
N TRP A 460 -5.40 -21.88 16.26
CA TRP A 460 -5.85 -21.44 14.96
C TRP A 460 -6.42 -20.03 15.03
N TRP A 461 -5.63 -19.05 14.61
CA TRP A 461 -5.98 -17.65 14.55
C TRP A 461 -6.32 -17.30 13.11
N LEU A 462 -7.56 -17.48 12.73
CA LEU A 462 -8.01 -17.17 11.38
C LEU A 462 -8.63 -15.79 11.32
N ASN A 463 -8.57 -15.18 10.14
CA ASN A 463 -9.19 -13.89 9.90
C ASN A 463 -9.83 -13.85 8.51
N ARG A 464 -10.87 -13.03 8.39
CA ARG A 464 -11.58 -12.78 7.13
C ARG A 464 -11.94 -11.30 7.04
N THR A 465 -11.81 -10.74 5.85
CA THR A 465 -12.24 -9.37 5.56
C THR A 465 -13.29 -9.39 4.47
N VAL A 466 -14.40 -8.70 4.72
CA VAL A 466 -15.49 -8.53 3.76
C VAL A 466 -15.74 -7.06 3.51
N SER A 467 -15.95 -6.69 2.24
CA SER A 467 -16.32 -5.34 1.84
C SER A 467 -17.79 -5.29 1.44
N LEU A 468 -18.56 -4.43 2.09
CA LEU A 468 -19.97 -4.17 1.80
C LEU A 468 -20.08 -2.82 1.08
N SER A 469 -20.66 -2.82 -0.12
CA SER A 469 -20.79 -1.62 -0.96
C SER A 469 -22.15 -0.96 -0.74
N TYR A 470 -22.15 0.36 -0.65
CA TYR A 470 -23.34 1.21 -0.52
C TYR A 470 -23.36 2.23 -1.66
N PRO A 471 -23.67 1.81 -2.91
CA PRO A 471 -23.60 2.67 -4.07
C PRO A 471 -24.72 3.74 -4.06
N GLY A 472 -24.50 4.81 -4.83
CA GLY A 472 -25.47 5.89 -5.02
C GLY A 472 -25.23 7.10 -4.11
N ALA A 473 -25.98 8.16 -4.36
CA ALA A 473 -25.83 9.45 -3.67
C ALA A 473 -26.07 9.33 -2.14
N ASP A 474 -26.92 8.42 -1.70
CA ASP A 474 -27.28 8.23 -0.30
C ASP A 474 -26.30 7.25 0.43
N GLY A 475 -25.37 6.64 -0.31
CA GLY A 475 -24.47 5.63 0.26
C GLY A 475 -23.62 6.15 1.41
N ALA A 476 -23.07 7.35 1.29
CA ALA A 476 -22.29 7.99 2.35
C ALA A 476 -23.12 8.28 3.61
N ALA A 477 -24.36 8.76 3.44
CA ALA A 477 -25.28 9.00 4.55
C ALA A 477 -25.65 7.69 5.25
N LYS A 478 -25.98 6.64 4.47
CA LYS A 478 -26.29 5.32 5.02
C LYS A 478 -25.11 4.75 5.81
N MET A 479 -23.88 4.87 5.31
CA MET A 479 -22.70 4.43 6.06
C MET A 479 -22.51 5.20 7.37
N ALA A 480 -22.74 6.51 7.35
CA ALA A 480 -22.65 7.35 8.56
C ALA A 480 -23.70 6.94 9.60
N ASP A 481 -24.94 6.71 9.17
CA ASP A 481 -26.03 6.27 10.03
C ASP A 481 -25.77 4.88 10.65
N LEU A 482 -25.24 3.93 9.84
CA LEU A 482 -24.84 2.61 10.32
C LEU A 482 -23.74 2.72 11.39
N MET A 483 -22.71 3.52 11.18
CA MET A 483 -21.64 3.70 12.15
C MET A 483 -22.14 4.40 13.43
N ALA A 484 -23.05 5.36 13.32
CA ALA A 484 -23.69 5.99 14.48
C ALA A 484 -24.58 5.00 15.24
N GLY A 485 -25.33 4.16 14.53
CA GLY A 485 -26.15 3.10 15.09
C GLY A 485 -25.34 2.08 15.89
N LEU A 486 -24.20 1.61 15.35
CA LEU A 486 -23.29 0.69 16.02
C LEU A 486 -22.73 1.27 17.34
N ARG A 487 -22.45 2.57 17.38
CA ARG A 487 -22.00 3.26 18.59
C ARG A 487 -23.08 3.42 19.63
N ALA A 488 -24.30 3.77 19.20
CA ALA A 488 -25.43 4.01 20.11
C ALA A 488 -26.00 2.70 20.66
N ASN A 489 -25.97 1.63 19.87
CA ASN A 489 -26.65 0.37 20.18
C ASN A 489 -25.70 -0.81 19.88
N ALA A 490 -24.55 -0.83 20.57
CA ALA A 490 -23.61 -1.93 20.43
C ALA A 490 -24.28 -3.28 20.77
N PRO A 491 -24.07 -4.35 19.96
CA PRO A 491 -24.66 -5.65 20.24
C PRO A 491 -24.09 -6.24 21.54
N ALA A 492 -24.93 -6.88 22.34
CA ALA A 492 -24.48 -7.60 23.54
C ALA A 492 -23.84 -8.95 23.20
N GLU A 493 -24.19 -9.52 22.04
CA GLU A 493 -23.70 -10.81 21.53
C GLU A 493 -23.46 -10.73 20.02
N LEU A 494 -22.45 -11.46 19.54
CA LEU A 494 -22.16 -11.70 18.12
C LEU A 494 -21.93 -13.20 17.92
N ALA A 495 -22.56 -13.79 16.94
CA ALA A 495 -22.49 -15.24 16.69
C ALA A 495 -22.76 -16.09 17.96
N GLY A 496 -23.76 -15.68 18.78
CA GLY A 496 -24.11 -16.36 20.03
C GLY A 496 -23.05 -16.28 21.14
N ARG A 497 -22.01 -15.44 20.98
CA ARG A 497 -20.95 -15.20 21.94
C ARG A 497 -21.06 -13.78 22.52
N LYS A 498 -20.73 -13.65 23.79
CA LYS A 498 -20.81 -12.36 24.48
C LYS A 498 -19.81 -11.35 23.87
N VAL A 499 -20.25 -10.11 23.67
CA VAL A 499 -19.37 -8.98 23.44
C VAL A 499 -18.81 -8.52 24.79
N GLU A 500 -17.51 -8.69 25.00
CA GLU A 500 -16.82 -8.40 26.26
C GLU A 500 -16.43 -6.93 26.39
N ALA A 501 -16.05 -6.31 25.25
CA ALA A 501 -15.74 -4.89 25.18
C ALA A 501 -16.11 -4.30 23.81
N VAL A 502 -16.37 -2.99 23.81
CA VAL A 502 -16.57 -2.18 22.61
C VAL A 502 -15.54 -1.06 22.63
N VAL A 503 -14.71 -0.99 21.59
CA VAL A 503 -13.68 0.05 21.44
C VAL A 503 -14.08 0.98 20.31
N ASP A 504 -14.34 2.24 20.62
CA ASP A 504 -14.63 3.28 19.64
C ASP A 504 -13.40 4.16 19.44
N TYR A 505 -12.82 4.09 18.24
CA TYR A 505 -11.63 4.87 17.90
C TYR A 505 -11.92 6.34 17.54
N GLN A 506 -13.19 6.78 17.53
CA GLN A 506 -13.54 8.15 17.13
C GLN A 506 -12.98 9.23 18.08
N GLY A 507 -12.76 8.89 19.34
CA GLY A 507 -12.14 9.78 20.33
C GLY A 507 -10.62 9.64 20.47
N GLY A 508 -10.01 8.74 19.73
CA GLY A 508 -8.65 8.26 19.98
C GLY A 508 -8.62 7.22 21.12
N VAL A 509 -7.81 6.19 20.98
CA VAL A 509 -7.71 5.08 21.95
C VAL A 509 -6.25 4.68 22.11
N ASN A 510 -5.80 4.50 23.35
CA ASN A 510 -4.46 4.00 23.68
C ASN A 510 -3.31 4.77 22.97
N GLY A 511 -3.44 6.09 22.82
CA GLY A 511 -2.47 6.92 22.11
C GLY A 511 -2.64 6.94 20.58
N LEU A 512 -3.56 6.15 20.03
CA LEU A 512 -3.89 6.19 18.59
C LEU A 512 -4.74 7.43 18.26
N PRO A 513 -4.53 8.03 17.08
CA PRO A 513 -5.35 9.17 16.66
C PRO A 513 -6.81 8.78 16.44
N SER A 514 -7.68 9.81 16.35
CA SER A 514 -9.09 9.63 16.03
C SER A 514 -9.28 8.93 14.69
N ALA A 515 -10.13 7.91 14.65
CA ALA A 515 -10.50 7.18 13.44
C ALA A 515 -11.94 6.70 13.49
N ASN A 516 -12.62 6.68 12.35
CA ASN A 516 -13.98 6.16 12.25
C ASN A 516 -13.97 4.62 12.21
N VAL A 517 -13.67 4.00 13.34
CA VAL A 517 -13.58 2.54 13.51
C VAL A 517 -14.29 2.16 14.80
N VAL A 518 -15.02 1.05 14.77
CA VAL A 518 -15.62 0.40 15.95
C VAL A 518 -15.14 -1.04 16.00
N GLU A 519 -14.64 -1.46 17.16
CA GLU A 519 -14.16 -2.82 17.43
C GLU A 519 -15.03 -3.45 18.52
N PHE A 520 -15.40 -4.70 18.32
CA PHE A 520 -16.12 -5.54 19.26
C PHE A 520 -15.19 -6.69 19.66
N ASP A 521 -14.74 -6.71 20.91
CA ASP A 521 -14.06 -7.85 21.48
C ASP A 521 -15.10 -8.90 21.86
N VAL A 522 -14.97 -10.10 21.32
CA VAL A 522 -15.93 -11.19 21.45
C VAL A 522 -15.31 -12.31 22.26
N GLU A 523 -16.10 -12.93 23.14
CA GLU A 523 -15.69 -14.02 24.01
C GLU A 523 -14.83 -15.07 23.31
N GLY A 524 -13.77 -15.52 23.99
CA GLY A 524 -12.81 -16.50 23.47
C GLY A 524 -11.61 -15.88 22.74
N GLY A 525 -11.42 -14.56 22.81
CA GLY A 525 -10.36 -13.83 22.11
C GLY A 525 -10.68 -13.56 20.64
N ASN A 526 -11.96 -13.65 20.28
CA ASN A 526 -12.46 -13.34 18.95
C ASN A 526 -12.72 -11.84 18.80
N LYS A 527 -12.85 -11.35 17.56
CA LYS A 527 -12.97 -9.93 17.32
C LYS A 527 -13.72 -9.62 16.03
N VAL A 528 -14.51 -8.56 16.05
CA VAL A 528 -15.14 -7.98 14.84
C VAL A 528 -14.84 -6.49 14.82
N ILE A 529 -14.29 -6.00 13.68
CA ILE A 529 -13.97 -4.59 13.50
C ILE A 529 -14.71 -4.05 12.28
N VAL A 530 -15.37 -2.91 12.45
CA VAL A 530 -16.13 -2.23 11.40
C VAL A 530 -15.47 -0.91 11.07
N ARG A 531 -15.15 -0.71 9.79
CA ARG A 531 -14.45 0.48 9.29
C ARG A 531 -15.01 0.92 7.94
N PRO A 532 -15.60 2.12 7.81
CA PRO A 532 -15.94 2.66 6.51
C PRO A 532 -14.67 3.07 5.74
N SER A 533 -14.71 2.93 4.42
CA SER A 533 -13.67 3.47 3.54
C SER A 533 -13.77 4.99 3.51
N GLY A 534 -12.62 5.68 3.53
CA GLY A 534 -12.58 7.14 3.37
C GLY A 534 -12.67 7.61 1.92
N THR A 535 -12.55 6.70 0.94
CA THR A 535 -12.44 7.03 -0.48
C THR A 535 -13.46 6.35 -1.38
N GLU A 536 -14.14 5.33 -0.86
CA GLU A 536 -15.11 4.54 -1.62
C GLU A 536 -16.38 4.33 -0.78
N PRO A 537 -17.57 4.20 -1.38
CA PRO A 537 -18.83 3.93 -0.66
C PRO A 537 -18.90 2.48 -0.18
N LYS A 538 -18.00 2.11 0.73
CA LYS A 538 -17.85 0.74 1.26
C LYS A 538 -17.58 0.76 2.76
N ILE A 539 -18.12 -0.23 3.47
CA ILE A 539 -17.72 -0.56 4.83
C ILE A 539 -16.95 -1.90 4.78
N LYS A 540 -15.79 -1.93 5.41
CA LYS A 540 -15.03 -3.16 5.63
C LYS A 540 -15.38 -3.74 6.99
N LEU A 541 -15.65 -5.04 6.98
CA LEU A 541 -15.87 -5.88 8.15
C LEU A 541 -14.67 -6.82 8.29
N TYR A 542 -13.91 -6.69 9.36
CA TYR A 542 -12.79 -7.57 9.68
C TYR A 542 -13.20 -8.49 10.83
N MET A 543 -13.03 -9.78 10.65
CA MET A 543 -13.40 -10.80 11.63
C MET A 543 -12.19 -11.64 11.96
N PHE A 544 -12.03 -11.93 13.24
CA PHE A 544 -10.94 -12.72 13.78
C PHE A 544 -11.52 -13.81 14.65
N ALA A 545 -11.21 -15.05 14.32
CA ALA A 545 -11.63 -16.22 15.06
C ALA A 545 -10.43 -17.00 15.57
N LYS A 546 -10.49 -17.44 16.82
CA LYS A 546 -9.52 -18.31 17.45
C LYS A 546 -10.20 -19.59 17.91
N ASP A 547 -9.67 -20.74 17.53
CA ASP A 547 -10.14 -22.03 18.04
C ASP A 547 -8.99 -23.05 18.13
N ALA A 548 -9.31 -24.25 18.65
CA ALA A 548 -8.36 -25.35 18.77
C ALA A 548 -8.13 -26.09 17.44
N SER A 549 -9.04 -26.00 16.47
CA SER A 549 -8.91 -26.58 15.14
C SER A 549 -9.25 -25.57 14.04
N ARG A 550 -8.75 -25.85 12.82
CA ARG A 550 -9.03 -25.02 11.64
C ARG A 550 -10.53 -25.02 11.33
N GLU A 551 -11.13 -26.19 11.34
CA GLU A 551 -12.55 -26.36 11.01
C GLU A 551 -13.46 -25.57 11.96
N ALA A 552 -13.13 -25.57 13.27
CA ALA A 552 -13.88 -24.81 14.26
C ALA A 552 -13.69 -23.28 14.09
N ALA A 553 -12.45 -22.85 13.81
CA ALA A 553 -12.17 -21.43 13.55
C ALA A 553 -12.82 -20.93 12.25
N ASP A 554 -12.82 -21.73 11.17
CA ASP A 554 -13.51 -21.40 9.92
C ASP A 554 -15.04 -21.33 10.12
N ALA A 555 -15.63 -22.28 10.84
CA ALA A 555 -17.05 -22.26 11.15
C ALA A 555 -17.43 -21.01 11.96
N LEU A 556 -16.59 -20.62 12.92
CA LEU A 556 -16.80 -19.40 13.71
C LEU A 556 -16.68 -18.14 12.84
N LEU A 557 -15.74 -18.11 11.86
CA LEU A 557 -15.69 -16.99 10.91
C LEU A 557 -16.96 -16.88 10.08
N ASP A 558 -17.56 -17.99 9.66
CA ASP A 558 -18.83 -17.99 8.94
C ASP A 558 -19.97 -17.41 9.80
N GLU A 559 -20.02 -17.79 11.07
CA GLU A 559 -21.00 -17.28 12.03
C GLU A 559 -20.80 -15.77 12.31
N LEU A 560 -19.55 -15.33 12.49
CA LEU A 560 -19.20 -13.93 12.69
C LEU A 560 -19.48 -13.08 11.44
N GLU A 561 -19.25 -13.62 10.24
CA GLU A 561 -19.59 -12.95 9.00
C GLU A 561 -21.10 -12.76 8.87
N ALA A 562 -21.88 -13.80 9.13
CA ALA A 562 -23.34 -13.71 9.09
C ALA A 562 -23.87 -12.64 10.07
N ALA A 563 -23.41 -12.67 11.32
CA ALA A 563 -23.78 -11.69 12.34
C ALA A 563 -23.32 -10.26 11.96
N GLY A 564 -22.09 -10.10 11.43
CA GLY A 564 -21.57 -8.80 11.01
C GLY A 564 -22.32 -8.21 9.79
N ARG A 565 -22.73 -9.05 8.85
CA ARG A 565 -23.58 -8.63 7.73
C ARG A 565 -24.96 -8.18 8.19
N GLU A 566 -25.56 -8.86 9.18
CA GLU A 566 -26.84 -8.47 9.78
C GLU A 566 -26.75 -7.11 10.49
N LEU A 567 -25.64 -6.83 11.18
CA LEU A 567 -25.39 -5.52 11.80
C LEU A 567 -25.31 -4.37 10.80
N LEU A 568 -24.95 -4.65 9.55
CA LEU A 568 -24.70 -3.66 8.49
C LEU A 568 -25.78 -3.69 7.39
N ALA A 569 -26.86 -4.42 7.58
CA ALA A 569 -28.01 -4.46 6.68
C ALA A 569 -28.94 -3.26 6.93
#